data_d31acb38d31e1a414915e963989a6d4c
#
_entry.id   d31acb38d31e1a414915e963989a6d4c
#
_cell.length_a   1.000
_cell.length_b   1.000
_cell.length_c   1.000
_cell.angle_alpha   90.00
_cell.angle_beta   90.00
_cell.angle_gamma   90.00
#
_symmetry.space_group_name_H-M   'P 1'
#
loop_
_entity.id
_entity.type
_entity.pdbx_description
1 polymer ?
#
loop_
_entity_poly.entity_id
_entity_poly.type
_entity_poly.pdbx_seq_one_letter_code
_entity_poly.pdbx_strand_id
1 'polypeptide(L)' 'MNTKPIVDALKKGVVTVVFKKLDTGEIRTMPCTLNNDVSGLTMIIKEYSSPDTIVMWGLDVKAWRDVRVDTIQDW' A
#
# COMPACT_ATOMS: atom_id res chain seq x y z
N MET A 1 7.47 7.22 -11.71
CA MET A 1 7.42 5.76 -11.42
C MET A 1 6.10 5.18 -11.92
N ASN A 2 6.16 4.02 -12.53
CA ASN A 2 4.94 3.31 -12.94
C ASN A 2 4.34 2.56 -11.74
N THR A 3 3.13 2.93 -11.33
CA THR A 3 2.46 2.35 -10.15
C THR A 3 1.73 1.05 -10.46
N LYS A 4 1.53 0.71 -11.72
CA LYS A 4 0.75 -0.47 -12.10
C LYS A 4 1.30 -1.79 -11.54
N PRO A 5 2.62 -2.07 -11.59
CA PRO A 5 3.13 -3.33 -11.05
C PRO A 5 2.86 -3.53 -9.57
N ILE A 6 3.04 -2.49 -8.75
CA ILE A 6 2.80 -2.59 -7.30
C ILE A 6 1.30 -2.72 -7.00
N VAL A 7 0.45 -1.97 -7.69
CA VAL A 7 -1.00 -2.06 -7.53
C VAL A 7 -1.50 -3.45 -7.92
N ASP A 8 -1.02 -4.00 -9.03
CA ASP A 8 -1.39 -5.35 -9.47
C ASP A 8 -0.98 -6.40 -8.42
N ALA A 9 0.21 -6.26 -7.85
CA ALA A 9 0.68 -7.16 -6.80
C ALA A 9 -0.18 -7.06 -5.54
N LEU A 10 -0.57 -5.85 -5.13
CA LEU A 10 -1.44 -5.63 -3.98
C LEU A 10 -2.82 -6.26 -4.17
N LYS A 11 -3.35 -6.24 -5.38
CA LYS A 11 -4.63 -6.87 -5.72
C LYS A 11 -4.58 -8.39 -5.65
N LYS A 12 -3.41 -8.98 -5.87
CA LYS A 12 -3.22 -10.44 -5.84
C LYS A 12 -3.08 -10.99 -4.42
N GLY A 13 -2.64 -10.16 -3.48
CA GLY A 13 -2.44 -10.62 -2.12
C GLY A 13 -1.67 -9.62 -1.27
N VAL A 14 -0.83 -10.12 -0.38
CA VAL A 14 -0.05 -9.28 0.54
C VAL A 14 1.27 -8.90 -0.12
N VAL A 15 1.59 -7.62 -0.03
CA VAL A 15 2.89 -7.08 -0.45
C VAL A 15 3.52 -6.37 0.74
N THR A 16 4.76 -6.72 1.05
CA THR A 16 5.52 -6.00 2.07
C THR A 16 6.14 -4.77 1.42
N VAL A 17 5.62 -3.60 1.78
CA VAL A 17 6.06 -2.33 1.20
C VAL A 17 7.05 -1.67 2.14
N VAL A 18 8.20 -1.28 1.61
CA VAL A 18 9.22 -0.53 2.35
C VAL A 18 9.20 0.92 1.87
N PHE A 19 8.93 1.83 2.77
CA PHE A 19 8.82 3.24 2.41
C PHE A 19 9.35 4.14 3.52
N LYS A 20 9.67 5.38 3.16
CA LYS A 20 10.17 6.37 4.09
C LYS A 20 9.03 7.26 4.56
N LYS A 21 8.83 7.35 5.88
CA LYS A 21 7.85 8.27 6.46
C LYS A 21 8.30 9.71 6.27
N LEU A 22 7.41 10.55 5.76
CA LEU A 22 7.75 11.94 5.46
C LEU A 22 7.90 12.80 6.73
N ASP A 23 7.15 12.48 7.78
CA ASP A 23 7.14 13.26 9.01
C ASP A 23 8.39 13.00 9.88
N THR A 24 8.87 11.76 9.92
CA THR A 24 9.99 11.38 10.79
C THR A 24 11.26 11.02 10.03
N GLY A 25 11.16 10.74 8.74
CA GLY A 25 12.27 10.22 7.94
C GLY A 25 12.61 8.76 8.21
N GLU A 26 11.84 8.07 9.02
CA GLU A 26 12.06 6.66 9.33
C GLU A 26 11.68 5.76 8.16
N ILE A 27 12.44 4.68 7.98
CA ILE A 27 12.09 3.63 7.03
C ILE A 27 11.12 2.68 7.72
N ARG A 28 9.97 2.47 7.08
CA ARG A 28 8.93 1.57 7.60
C ARG A 28 8.71 0.41 6.63
N THR A 29 8.58 -0.78 7.19
CA THR A 29 8.19 -1.98 6.45
C THR A 29 6.78 -2.35 6.89
N MET A 30 5.83 -2.42 5.95
CA MET A 30 4.43 -2.63 6.27
C MET A 30 3.81 -3.66 5.31
N PRO A 31 3.17 -4.72 5.84
CA PRO A 31 2.40 -5.64 4.99
C PRO A 31 1.11 -4.96 4.57
N CYS A 32 0.87 -4.89 3.26
CA CYS A 32 -0.26 -4.19 2.67
C CYS A 32 -0.99 -5.07 1.66
N THR A 33 -2.26 -4.73 1.41
CA THR A 33 -3.04 -5.43 0.39
C THR A 33 -4.12 -4.52 -0.19
N LEU A 34 -4.57 -4.85 -1.41
CA LEU A 34 -5.80 -4.36 -2.03
C LEU A 34 -6.71 -5.53 -2.39
N ASN A 35 -6.54 -6.67 -1.72
CA ASN A 35 -7.32 -7.88 -1.96
C ASN A 35 -8.33 -8.07 -0.83
N ASN A 36 -9.62 -8.13 -1.16
CA ASN A 36 -10.69 -8.26 -0.17
C ASN A 36 -10.58 -9.55 0.66
N ASP A 37 -10.18 -10.65 0.03
CA ASP A 37 -10.09 -11.93 0.73
C ASP A 37 -8.98 -11.91 1.78
N VAL A 38 -7.89 -11.24 1.50
CA VAL A 38 -6.76 -11.14 2.42
C VAL A 38 -7.06 -10.17 3.56
N SER A 39 -7.66 -9.00 3.23
CA SER A 39 -7.96 -7.98 4.23
C SER A 39 -9.08 -8.36 5.17
N GLY A 40 -9.95 -9.27 4.76
CA GLY A 40 -11.16 -9.64 5.50
C GLY A 40 -12.26 -8.58 5.44
N LEU A 41 -12.10 -7.57 4.61
CA LEU A 41 -13.10 -6.53 4.45
C LEU A 41 -14.26 -7.05 3.60
N THR A 42 -15.48 -6.73 3.99
CA THR A 42 -16.68 -7.12 3.24
C THR A 42 -17.08 -6.06 2.22
N MET A 43 -16.50 -4.88 2.28
CA MET A 43 -16.77 -3.79 1.35
C MET A 43 -15.86 -3.89 0.12
N ILE A 44 -16.27 -3.24 -0.96
CA ILE A 44 -15.44 -3.11 -2.15
C ILE A 44 -14.23 -2.25 -1.81
N ILE A 45 -13.04 -2.78 -2.01
CA ILE A 45 -11.82 -2.02 -1.88
C ILE A 45 -11.71 -1.09 -3.08
N LYS A 46 -11.77 0.21 -2.80
CA LYS A 46 -11.59 1.21 -3.84
C LYS A 46 -10.11 1.42 -4.08
N GLU A 47 -9.74 1.33 -5.34
CA GLU A 47 -8.39 1.63 -5.76
C GLU A 47 -8.29 3.13 -6.02
N TYR A 48 -7.50 3.79 -5.18
CA TYR A 48 -7.15 5.19 -5.39
C TYR A 48 -5.67 5.29 -5.61
N SER A 49 -5.28 5.49 -6.85
CA SER A 49 -3.92 5.86 -7.16
C SER A 49 -3.95 7.18 -7.92
N SER A 50 -3.23 8.14 -7.40
CA SER A 50 -2.88 9.34 -8.14
C SER A 50 -1.46 9.14 -8.69
N PRO A 51 -0.94 10.05 -9.53
CA PRO A 51 0.45 9.96 -9.94
C PRO A 51 1.44 9.93 -8.78
N ASP A 52 1.04 10.43 -7.63
CA ASP A 52 1.93 10.63 -6.48
C ASP A 52 1.67 9.68 -5.31
N THR A 53 0.49 9.07 -5.22
CA THR A 53 0.05 8.38 -4.00
C THR A 53 -0.72 7.11 -4.32
N ILE A 54 -0.47 6.05 -3.54
CA ILE A 54 -1.24 4.81 -3.59
C ILE A 54 -1.91 4.63 -2.23
N VAL A 55 -3.22 4.40 -2.23
CA VAL A 55 -3.97 4.03 -1.03
C VAL A 55 -3.94 2.51 -0.91
N MET A 56 -3.52 2.00 0.24
CA MET A 56 -3.41 0.56 0.48
C MET A 56 -3.85 0.22 1.90
N TRP A 57 -4.31 -1.01 2.10
CA TRP A 57 -4.71 -1.49 3.42
C TRP A 57 -3.50 -2.06 4.15
N GLY A 58 -3.12 -1.42 5.25
CA GLY A 58 -2.05 -1.91 6.12
C GLY A 58 -2.57 -2.99 7.07
N LEU A 59 -2.08 -4.21 6.90
CA LEU A 59 -2.54 -5.35 7.69
C LEU A 59 -2.11 -5.29 9.15
N ASP A 60 -0.95 -4.73 9.42
CA ASP A 60 -0.40 -4.61 10.77
C ASP A 60 -1.15 -3.56 11.61
N VAL A 61 -1.59 -2.48 10.97
CA VAL A 61 -2.30 -1.39 11.64
C VAL A 61 -3.81 -1.49 11.46
N LYS A 62 -4.27 -2.36 10.59
CA LYS A 62 -5.70 -2.56 10.25
C LYS A 62 -6.38 -1.25 9.88
N ALA A 63 -5.76 -0.51 8.98
CA ALA A 63 -6.25 0.80 8.55
C ALA A 63 -5.74 1.11 7.15
N TRP A 64 -6.45 2.00 6.47
CA TRP A 64 -6.02 2.54 5.18
C TRP A 64 -4.82 3.46 5.38
N ARG A 65 -3.87 3.38 4.45
CA ARG A 65 -2.69 4.24 4.43
C ARG A 65 -2.47 4.81 3.05
N ASP A 66 -2.18 6.10 3.00
CA ASP A 66 -1.74 6.78 1.78
C ASP A 66 -0.22 6.73 1.76
N VAL A 67 0.33 6.09 0.73
CA VAL A 67 1.78 5.99 0.59
C VAL A 67 2.21 6.74 -0.67
N ARG A 68 3.09 7.71 -0.51
CA ARG A 68 3.63 8.44 -1.67
C ARG A 68 4.57 7.55 -2.45
N VAL A 69 4.37 7.53 -3.77
CA VAL A 69 5.13 6.67 -4.67
C VAL A 69 6.63 6.93 -4.59
N ASP A 70 7.01 8.20 -4.48
CA ASP A 70 8.42 8.60 -4.42
C ASP A 70 9.11 8.19 -3.12
N THR A 71 8.37 7.77 -2.09
CA THR A 71 8.93 7.29 -0.83
C THR A 71 9.10 5.77 -0.79
N ILE A 72 8.53 5.05 -1.74
CA ILE A 72 8.62 3.59 -1.78
C ILE A 72 10.03 3.19 -2.22
N GLN A 73 10.69 2.40 -1.37
CA GLN A 73 12.06 1.95 -1.61
C GLN A 73 12.11 0.51 -2.10
N ASP A 74 11.14 -0.31 -1.69
CA ASP A 74 11.05 -1.71 -2.09
C ASP A 74 9.62 -2.23 -1.87
N TRP A 75 9.30 -3.32 -2.56
CA TRP A 75 8.03 -4.00 -2.41
C TRP A 75 8.02 -5.41 -3.01
#